data_1e502d92601380a70230ebaf2c2be9ce
#
_entry.id   1e502d92601380a70230ebaf2c2be9ce
#
_cell.length_a   1.000
_cell.length_b   1.000
_cell.length_c   1.000
_cell.angle_alpha   90.00
_cell.angle_beta   90.00
_cell.angle_gamma   90.00
#
_symmetry.space_group_name_H-M   'P 1'
#
loop_
_entity.id
_entity.type
_entity.pdbx_description
1 polymer ?
#
loop_
_entity_poly.entity_id
_entity_poly.type
_entity_poly.pdbx_seq_one_letter_code
_entity_poly.pdbx_strand_id
1 'polypeptide(L)'
;MRSLILLLAIGMAPLHAQTTALNPEYEGIWEGYAGEWAHVSRQLIDLAQAIPADKYSWRPAPGVRSVSEVLMHIAIANFYLLSVTGPKMPSDITSNDMEKTVTSKAEVIQFLKRSLDAVKTARAQLKPGDLQRKVKIEGRTASVDGMYLRIIIHDNEHMGQLIAYARMNGIVPPWSHN
;
A
#
# COMPACT_ATOMS: atom_id res chain seq x y z
N MET A 1 -77.12 -20.03 -12.71
CA MET A 1 -76.06 -19.04 -12.84
C MET A 1 -74.86 -19.55 -12.06
N ARG A 2 -73.84 -20.04 -12.76
CA ARG A 2 -72.60 -20.55 -12.13
C ARG A 2 -71.47 -19.50 -12.30
N SER A 3 -71.11 -18.85 -11.23
CA SER A 3 -69.95 -17.89 -11.23
C SER A 3 -68.67 -18.62 -11.29
N LEU A 4 -67.88 -18.34 -12.31
CA LEU A 4 -66.51 -18.85 -12.52
C LEU A 4 -65.51 -17.88 -11.83
N ILE A 5 -64.89 -18.33 -10.77
CA ILE A 5 -63.80 -17.56 -10.10
C ILE A 5 -62.50 -17.89 -10.78
N LEU A 6 -61.95 -16.91 -11.49
CA LEU A 6 -60.61 -17.00 -12.13
C LEU A 6 -59.52 -16.67 -11.07
N LEU A 7 -58.80 -17.67 -10.61
CA LEU A 7 -57.66 -17.49 -9.75
C LEU A 7 -56.42 -17.08 -10.60
N LEU A 8 -55.99 -15.84 -10.44
CA LEU A 8 -54.76 -15.33 -11.06
C LEU A 8 -53.59 -15.73 -10.18
N ALA A 9 -52.81 -16.73 -10.61
CA ALA A 9 -51.56 -17.09 -9.97
C ALA A 9 -50.47 -16.09 -10.38
N ILE A 10 -50.08 -15.19 -9.48
CA ILE A 10 -48.94 -14.30 -9.65
C ILE A 10 -47.70 -15.13 -9.37
N GLY A 11 -46.99 -15.54 -10.43
CA GLY A 11 -45.69 -16.18 -10.34
C GLY A 11 -44.63 -15.19 -9.87
N MET A 12 -44.21 -15.30 -8.63
CA MET A 12 -43.00 -14.60 -8.16
C MET A 12 -41.78 -15.25 -8.81
N ALA A 13 -41.18 -14.59 -9.81
CA ALA A 13 -39.89 -14.96 -10.31
C ALA A 13 -38.84 -14.73 -9.18
N PRO A 14 -37.92 -15.67 -8.93
CA PRO A 14 -36.86 -15.45 -7.95
C PRO A 14 -35.99 -14.28 -8.41
N LEU A 15 -35.89 -13.25 -7.58
CA LEU A 15 -34.95 -12.16 -7.75
C LEU A 15 -33.56 -12.74 -7.54
N HIS A 16 -32.87 -13.09 -8.62
CA HIS A 16 -31.46 -13.45 -8.55
C HIS A 16 -30.72 -12.16 -8.18
N ALA A 17 -30.32 -12.04 -6.92
CA ALA A 17 -29.33 -11.05 -6.51
C ALA A 17 -28.06 -11.34 -7.31
N GLN A 18 -27.79 -10.53 -8.33
CA GLN A 18 -26.47 -10.50 -8.96
C GLN A 18 -25.52 -9.96 -7.89
N THR A 19 -24.78 -10.85 -7.25
CA THR A 19 -23.56 -10.50 -6.55
C THR A 19 -22.60 -10.00 -7.63
N THR A 20 -22.57 -8.70 -7.85
CA THR A 20 -21.47 -8.05 -8.58
C THR A 20 -20.20 -8.44 -7.82
N ALA A 21 -19.41 -9.35 -8.41
CA ALA A 21 -18.08 -9.63 -7.90
C ALA A 21 -17.36 -8.30 -7.81
N LEU A 22 -16.91 -7.94 -6.59
CA LEU A 22 -16.12 -6.74 -6.39
C LEU A 22 -14.91 -6.82 -7.32
N ASN A 23 -14.58 -5.69 -7.97
CA ASN A 23 -13.36 -5.62 -8.75
C ASN A 23 -12.18 -6.01 -7.82
N PRO A 24 -11.38 -7.03 -8.16
CA PRO A 24 -10.25 -7.47 -7.30
C PRO A 24 -9.30 -6.34 -6.91
N GLU A 25 -9.24 -5.27 -7.71
CA GLU A 25 -8.46 -4.07 -7.43
C GLU A 25 -8.91 -3.33 -6.17
N TYR A 26 -10.21 -3.42 -5.82
CA TYR A 26 -10.80 -2.75 -4.66
C TYR A 26 -11.20 -3.71 -3.55
N GLU A 27 -10.87 -5.00 -3.69
CA GLU A 27 -11.17 -5.99 -2.67
C GLU A 27 -10.40 -5.65 -1.38
N GLY A 28 -11.14 -5.55 -0.27
CA GLY A 28 -10.58 -5.24 1.05
C GLY A 28 -10.36 -3.76 1.35
N ILE A 29 -10.47 -2.85 0.37
CA ILE A 29 -10.52 -1.41 0.66
C ILE A 29 -11.75 -1.15 1.55
N TRP A 30 -11.59 -0.27 2.58
CA TRP A 30 -12.61 0.05 3.58
C TRP A 30 -12.83 -1.03 4.66
N GLU A 31 -12.16 -2.18 4.56
CA GLU A 31 -12.23 -3.23 5.57
C GLU A 31 -11.20 -3.03 6.71
N GLY A 32 -10.72 -1.81 6.86
CA GLY A 32 -9.75 -1.44 7.89
C GLY A 32 -8.31 -1.56 7.41
N TYR A 33 -7.37 -1.53 8.36
CA TYR A 33 -5.95 -1.43 8.06
C TYR A 33 -5.42 -2.49 7.09
N ALA A 34 -5.86 -3.73 7.24
CA ALA A 34 -5.33 -4.84 6.42
C ALA A 34 -5.70 -4.70 4.94
N GLY A 35 -6.93 -4.28 4.66
CA GLY A 35 -7.40 -4.02 3.29
C GLY A 35 -6.67 -2.83 2.66
N GLU A 36 -6.59 -1.71 3.38
CA GLU A 36 -5.86 -0.52 2.92
C GLU A 36 -4.38 -0.82 2.70
N TRP A 37 -3.74 -1.58 3.60
CA TRP A 37 -2.34 -1.98 3.46
C TRP A 37 -2.12 -2.84 2.21
N ALA A 38 -3.00 -3.80 1.95
CA ALA A 38 -2.93 -4.64 0.76
C ALA A 38 -3.07 -3.81 -0.52
N HIS A 39 -3.98 -2.84 -0.53
CA HIS A 39 -4.19 -1.93 -1.66
C HIS A 39 -2.95 -1.08 -1.95
N VAL A 40 -2.45 -0.35 -0.95
CA VAL A 40 -1.26 0.51 -1.07
C VAL A 40 -0.03 -0.29 -1.49
N SER A 41 0.20 -1.44 -0.86
CA SER A 41 1.34 -2.31 -1.17
C SER A 41 1.32 -2.79 -2.62
N ARG A 42 0.15 -3.21 -3.12
CA ARG A 42 -0.02 -3.62 -4.52
C ARG A 42 0.28 -2.46 -5.45
N GLN A 43 -0.34 -1.29 -5.24
CA GLN A 43 -0.13 -0.12 -6.09
C GLN A 43 1.33 0.33 -6.13
N LEU A 44 2.03 0.35 -5.00
CA LEU A 44 3.46 0.68 -4.94
C LEU A 44 4.30 -0.28 -5.79
N ILE A 45 4.05 -1.59 -5.67
CA ILE A 45 4.78 -2.60 -6.44
C ILE A 45 4.47 -2.49 -7.93
N ASP A 46 3.19 -2.35 -8.29
CA ASP A 46 2.75 -2.25 -9.68
C ASP A 46 3.34 -1.01 -10.35
N LEU A 47 3.35 0.14 -9.66
CA LEU A 47 3.96 1.36 -10.15
C LEU A 47 5.48 1.23 -10.31
N ALA A 48 6.17 0.66 -9.31
CA ALA A 48 7.60 0.42 -9.39
C ALA A 48 7.94 -0.51 -10.56
N GLN A 49 7.13 -1.53 -10.83
CA GLN A 49 7.30 -2.43 -11.97
C GLN A 49 7.02 -1.74 -13.32
N ALA A 50 6.02 -0.88 -13.39
CA ALA A 50 5.65 -0.16 -14.61
C ALA A 50 6.69 0.88 -15.03
N ILE A 51 7.40 1.49 -14.10
CA ILE A 51 8.46 2.46 -14.41
C ILE A 51 9.66 1.72 -15.03
N PRO A 52 10.11 2.07 -16.26
CA PRO A 52 11.28 1.46 -16.90
C PRO A 52 12.57 1.66 -16.11
N ALA A 53 13.53 0.73 -16.23
CA ALA A 53 14.78 0.76 -15.48
C ALA A 53 15.62 2.02 -15.74
N ASP A 54 15.62 2.51 -16.98
CA ASP A 54 16.33 3.75 -17.38
C ASP A 54 15.74 5.01 -16.71
N LYS A 55 14.53 4.93 -16.18
CA LYS A 55 13.86 6.02 -15.44
C LYS A 55 14.10 5.99 -13.92
N TYR A 56 14.77 4.96 -13.39
CA TYR A 56 15.03 4.87 -11.95
C TYR A 56 15.95 5.99 -11.43
N SER A 57 16.87 6.49 -12.26
CA SER A 57 17.73 7.65 -11.91
C SER A 57 17.08 9.00 -12.19
N TRP A 58 15.91 9.03 -12.84
CA TRP A 58 15.23 10.28 -13.19
C TRP A 58 14.71 11.01 -11.93
N ARG A 59 14.86 12.33 -11.93
CA ARG A 59 14.36 13.24 -10.90
C ARG A 59 13.84 14.53 -11.54
N PRO A 60 12.83 15.19 -10.94
CA PRO A 60 12.22 16.38 -11.53
C PRO A 60 13.13 17.61 -11.49
N ALA A 61 14.07 17.69 -10.53
CA ALA A 61 15.01 18.78 -10.37
C ALA A 61 16.24 18.35 -9.58
N PRO A 62 17.37 19.06 -9.68
CA PRO A 62 18.53 18.86 -8.81
C PRO A 62 18.12 18.96 -7.32
N GLY A 63 18.67 18.05 -6.49
CA GLY A 63 18.38 18.01 -5.05
C GLY A 63 17.07 17.33 -4.66
N VAL A 64 16.22 16.99 -5.62
CA VAL A 64 15.01 16.19 -5.38
C VAL A 64 15.34 14.70 -5.54
N ARG A 65 14.75 13.83 -4.73
CA ARG A 65 14.92 12.38 -4.84
C ARG A 65 14.57 11.87 -6.24
N SER A 66 15.36 10.96 -6.77
CA SER A 66 15.03 10.21 -7.98
C SER A 66 13.97 9.13 -7.69
N VAL A 67 13.48 8.47 -8.74
CA VAL A 67 12.53 7.35 -8.61
C VAL A 67 13.08 6.27 -7.67
N SER A 68 14.33 5.80 -7.89
CA SER A 68 14.94 4.80 -7.01
C SER A 68 15.09 5.29 -5.58
N GLU A 69 15.52 6.53 -5.39
CA GLU A 69 15.67 7.13 -4.07
C GLU A 69 14.33 7.25 -3.32
N VAL A 70 13.22 7.58 -4.00
CA VAL A 70 11.89 7.60 -3.37
C VAL A 70 11.45 6.19 -2.96
N LEU A 71 11.62 5.19 -3.83
CA LEU A 71 11.25 3.80 -3.51
C LEU A 71 12.09 3.24 -2.36
N MET A 72 13.39 3.51 -2.34
CA MET A 72 14.27 3.11 -1.25
C MET A 72 13.95 3.86 0.05
N HIS A 73 13.59 5.15 -0.04
CA HIS A 73 13.13 5.93 1.11
C HIS A 73 11.90 5.31 1.77
N ILE A 74 10.89 4.93 0.97
CA ILE A 74 9.71 4.19 1.46
C ILE A 74 10.16 2.92 2.19
N ALA A 75 11.01 2.10 1.56
CA ALA A 75 11.43 0.82 2.12
C ALA A 75 12.20 0.97 3.44
N ILE A 76 13.14 1.91 3.52
CA ILE A 76 13.93 2.19 4.74
C ILE A 76 13.03 2.75 5.84
N ALA A 77 12.15 3.70 5.49
CA ALA A 77 11.21 4.30 6.43
C ALA A 77 10.22 3.27 7.01
N ASN A 78 9.74 2.33 6.20
CA ASN A 78 8.90 1.23 6.66
C ASN A 78 9.59 0.42 7.76
N PHE A 79 10.84 0.02 7.56
CA PHE A 79 11.62 -0.70 8.58
C PHE A 79 11.88 0.16 9.81
N TYR A 80 12.24 1.44 9.62
CA TYR A 80 12.50 2.35 10.74
C TYR A 80 11.25 2.56 11.61
N LEU A 81 10.12 2.94 10.99
CA LEU A 81 8.87 3.18 11.71
C LEU A 81 8.34 1.89 12.36
N LEU A 82 8.49 0.75 11.68
CA LEU A 82 8.14 -0.55 12.23
C LEU A 82 8.99 -0.90 13.45
N SER A 83 10.29 -0.60 13.45
CA SER A 83 11.19 -0.90 14.55
C SER A 83 10.78 -0.22 15.86
N VAL A 84 10.12 0.93 15.78
CA VAL A 84 9.54 1.64 16.93
C VAL A 84 8.44 0.84 17.60
N THR A 85 7.76 -0.05 16.87
CA THR A 85 6.68 -0.88 17.41
C THR A 85 7.18 -2.17 18.08
N GLY A 86 8.46 -2.53 17.92
CA GLY A 86 9.09 -3.68 18.57
C GLY A 86 9.98 -4.56 17.70
N PRO A 87 9.68 -4.82 16.42
CA PRO A 87 10.58 -5.55 15.53
C PRO A 87 11.96 -4.89 15.43
N LYS A 88 13.01 -5.71 15.28
CA LYS A 88 14.36 -5.16 15.07
C LYS A 88 14.52 -4.65 13.65
N MET A 89 15.25 -3.52 13.52
CA MET A 89 15.74 -3.05 12.23
C MET A 89 16.61 -4.13 11.58
N PRO A 90 16.41 -4.46 10.29
CA PRO A 90 17.29 -5.41 9.59
C PRO A 90 18.76 -4.94 9.61
N SER A 91 19.70 -5.86 9.87
CA SER A 91 21.12 -5.55 10.03
C SER A 91 21.81 -5.12 8.74
N ASP A 92 21.22 -5.41 7.59
CA ASP A 92 21.70 -5.00 6.27
C ASP A 92 21.27 -3.58 5.89
N ILE A 93 20.43 -2.93 6.70
CA ILE A 93 20.14 -1.50 6.56
C ILE A 93 21.13 -0.73 7.41
N THR A 94 22.23 -0.33 6.79
CA THR A 94 23.40 0.22 7.50
C THR A 94 23.38 1.75 7.62
N SER A 95 22.68 2.43 6.73
CA SER A 95 22.53 3.89 6.74
C SER A 95 21.40 4.38 5.85
N ASN A 96 20.99 5.64 6.03
CA ASN A 96 20.05 6.32 5.13
C ASN A 96 20.66 6.56 3.73
N ASP A 97 21.98 6.50 3.58
CA ASP A 97 22.64 6.67 2.29
C ASP A 97 22.32 5.52 1.30
N MET A 98 21.76 4.41 1.79
CA MET A 98 21.24 3.34 0.92
C MET A 98 20.18 3.84 -0.07
N GLU A 99 19.49 4.93 0.21
CA GLU A 99 18.61 5.58 -0.77
C GLU A 99 19.37 5.95 -2.06
N LYS A 100 20.65 6.33 -1.93
CA LYS A 100 21.51 6.79 -3.05
C LYS A 100 22.35 5.69 -3.66
N THR A 101 22.64 4.64 -2.91
CA THR A 101 23.57 3.58 -3.33
C THR A 101 22.88 2.36 -3.93
N VAL A 102 21.64 2.06 -3.52
CA VAL A 102 20.83 0.99 -4.10
C VAL A 102 19.94 1.58 -5.21
N THR A 103 20.38 1.44 -6.45
CA THR A 103 19.75 2.13 -7.60
C THR A 103 19.20 1.19 -8.67
N SER A 104 19.60 -0.09 -8.67
CA SER A 104 19.11 -1.03 -9.68
C SER A 104 17.63 -1.35 -9.44
N LYS A 105 16.83 -1.34 -10.51
CA LYS A 105 15.39 -1.62 -10.44
C LYS A 105 15.08 -2.91 -9.68
N ALA A 106 15.83 -3.98 -9.93
CA ALA A 106 15.61 -5.28 -9.32
C ALA A 106 15.82 -5.24 -7.81
N GLU A 107 16.93 -4.66 -7.35
CA GLU A 107 17.26 -4.54 -5.92
C GLU A 107 16.28 -3.62 -5.20
N VAL A 108 15.96 -2.47 -5.78
CA VAL A 108 14.98 -1.51 -5.23
C VAL A 108 13.63 -2.17 -5.02
N ILE A 109 13.11 -2.90 -6.03
CA ILE A 109 11.83 -3.62 -5.91
C ILE A 109 11.92 -4.72 -4.84
N GLN A 110 13.04 -5.42 -4.75
CA GLN A 110 13.23 -6.45 -3.72
C GLN A 110 13.21 -5.84 -2.31
N PHE A 111 13.91 -4.72 -2.10
CA PHE A 111 13.89 -3.99 -0.83
C PHE A 111 12.47 -3.51 -0.48
N LEU A 112 11.77 -2.91 -1.44
CA LEU A 112 10.41 -2.44 -1.25
C LEU A 112 9.49 -3.60 -0.83
N LYS A 113 9.46 -4.71 -1.58
CA LYS A 113 8.66 -5.89 -1.24
C LYS A 113 8.94 -6.40 0.16
N ARG A 114 10.22 -6.54 0.52
CA ARG A 114 10.64 -7.00 1.84
C ARG A 114 10.13 -6.09 2.96
N SER A 115 10.17 -4.77 2.76
CA SER A 115 9.68 -3.82 3.76
C SER A 115 8.15 -3.88 3.92
N LEU A 116 7.42 -3.97 2.81
CA LEU A 116 5.97 -4.10 2.82
C LEU A 116 5.51 -5.40 3.50
N ASP A 117 6.17 -6.52 3.21
CA ASP A 117 5.89 -7.82 3.84
C ASP A 117 6.23 -7.82 5.34
N ALA A 118 7.30 -7.13 5.75
CA ALA A 118 7.64 -7.00 7.16
C ALA A 118 6.56 -6.26 7.95
N VAL A 119 6.03 -5.15 7.43
CA VAL A 119 4.93 -4.40 8.05
C VAL A 119 3.66 -5.25 8.14
N LYS A 120 3.29 -5.92 7.03
CA LYS A 120 2.13 -6.84 6.99
C LYS A 120 2.23 -7.93 8.06
N THR A 121 3.38 -8.61 8.10
CA THR A 121 3.63 -9.73 9.01
C THR A 121 3.59 -9.27 10.47
N ALA A 122 4.27 -8.18 10.80
CA ALA A 122 4.30 -7.67 12.16
C ALA A 122 2.91 -7.20 12.62
N ARG A 123 2.15 -6.54 11.73
CA ARG A 123 0.77 -6.11 12.06
C ARG A 123 -0.16 -7.28 12.34
N ALA A 124 -0.04 -8.37 11.57
CA ALA A 124 -0.86 -9.57 11.74
C ALA A 124 -0.56 -10.32 13.05
N GLN A 125 0.62 -10.13 13.63
CA GLN A 125 1.02 -10.76 14.90
C GLN A 125 0.56 -10.00 16.15
N LEU A 126 0.07 -8.76 16.00
CA LEU A 126 -0.39 -7.94 17.12
C LEU A 126 -1.70 -8.47 17.70
N LYS A 127 -1.78 -8.47 19.02
CA LYS A 127 -3.01 -8.70 19.76
C LYS A 127 -3.78 -7.37 19.89
N PRO A 128 -5.11 -7.38 20.09
CA PRO A 128 -5.91 -6.15 20.18
C PRO A 128 -5.38 -5.13 21.18
N GLY A 129 -4.90 -5.56 22.36
CA GLY A 129 -4.33 -4.68 23.39
C GLY A 129 -2.98 -4.06 23.02
N ASP A 130 -2.25 -4.63 22.07
CA ASP A 130 -0.92 -4.12 21.66
C ASP A 130 -1.03 -2.78 20.93
N LEU A 131 -2.15 -2.53 20.27
CA LEU A 131 -2.37 -1.31 19.49
C LEU A 131 -2.34 -0.03 20.34
N GLN A 132 -2.80 -0.12 21.58
CA GLN A 132 -2.83 1.01 22.51
C GLN A 132 -1.50 1.23 23.23
N ARG A 133 -0.57 0.26 23.14
CA ARG A 133 0.75 0.36 23.77
C ARG A 133 1.48 1.62 23.32
N LYS A 134 2.02 2.35 24.32
CA LYS A 134 2.78 3.58 24.05
C LYS A 134 4.21 3.26 23.67
N VAL A 135 4.70 3.98 22.69
CA VAL A 135 6.06 3.91 22.15
C VAL A 135 6.68 5.31 22.08
N LYS A 136 7.99 5.39 21.95
CA LYS A 136 8.71 6.65 21.81
C LYS A 136 9.33 6.73 20.42
N ILE A 137 9.16 7.87 19.76
CA ILE A 137 9.80 8.21 18.49
C ILE A 137 10.18 9.69 18.50
N GLU A 138 11.45 9.98 18.24
CA GLU A 138 11.97 11.36 18.12
C GLU A 138 11.53 12.29 19.26
N GLY A 139 11.62 11.78 20.49
CA GLY A 139 11.22 12.54 21.70
C GLY A 139 9.70 12.63 21.96
N ARG A 140 8.87 12.14 21.06
CA ARG A 140 7.42 12.15 21.16
C ARG A 140 6.87 10.81 21.66
N THR A 141 5.66 10.85 22.19
CA THR A 141 4.91 9.62 22.55
C THR A 141 3.87 9.34 21.49
N ALA A 142 3.89 8.13 20.94
CA ALA A 142 2.90 7.60 20.01
C ALA A 142 2.22 6.36 20.58
N SER A 143 1.21 5.84 19.90
CA SER A 143 0.69 4.48 20.09
C SER A 143 1.20 3.58 18.95
N VAL A 144 1.21 2.27 19.18
CA VAL A 144 1.51 1.30 18.13
C VAL A 144 0.56 1.47 16.95
N ASP A 145 -0.74 1.66 17.22
CA ASP A 145 -1.73 1.94 16.18
C ASP A 145 -1.40 3.20 15.37
N GLY A 146 -1.03 4.29 16.06
CA GLY A 146 -0.59 5.52 15.40
C GLY A 146 0.66 5.33 14.55
N MET A 147 1.59 4.43 14.92
CA MET A 147 2.75 4.12 14.10
C MET A 147 2.36 3.38 12.81
N TYR A 148 1.44 2.40 12.87
CA TYR A 148 0.95 1.74 11.67
C TYR A 148 0.18 2.70 10.75
N LEU A 149 -0.63 3.60 11.34
CA LEU A 149 -1.29 4.66 10.57
C LEU A 149 -0.24 5.58 9.90
N ARG A 150 0.84 5.94 10.60
CA ARG A 150 1.91 6.76 10.02
C ARG A 150 2.62 6.04 8.87
N ILE A 151 2.86 4.75 8.98
CA ILE A 151 3.48 3.96 7.91
C ILE A 151 2.63 4.04 6.62
N ILE A 152 1.34 3.73 6.70
CA ILE A 152 0.48 3.71 5.51
C ILE A 152 0.30 5.12 4.91
N ILE A 153 0.23 6.16 5.73
CA ILE A 153 0.16 7.54 5.26
C ILE A 153 1.45 7.93 4.55
N HIS A 154 2.61 7.60 5.10
CA HIS A 154 3.91 7.89 4.50
C HIS A 154 4.08 7.20 3.15
N ASP A 155 3.66 5.94 3.04
CA ASP A 155 3.68 5.20 1.77
C ASP A 155 2.79 5.87 0.72
N ASN A 156 1.60 6.34 1.10
CA ASN A 156 0.69 7.07 0.21
C ASN A 156 1.22 8.47 -0.19
N GLU A 157 1.86 9.20 0.72
CA GLU A 157 2.50 10.49 0.41
C GLU A 157 3.52 10.31 -0.72
N HIS A 158 4.38 9.31 -0.61
CA HIS A 158 5.40 9.01 -1.61
C HIS A 158 4.86 8.28 -2.85
N MET A 159 3.82 7.50 -2.74
CA MET A 159 3.12 6.95 -3.91
C MET A 159 2.55 8.08 -4.77
N GLY A 160 1.94 9.10 -4.18
CA GLY A 160 1.49 10.29 -4.91
C GLY A 160 2.63 11.01 -5.64
N GLN A 161 3.80 11.11 -5.02
CA GLN A 161 5.02 11.63 -5.64
C GLN A 161 5.45 10.77 -6.84
N LEU A 162 5.49 9.45 -6.69
CA LEU A 162 5.87 8.52 -7.76
C LEU A 162 4.86 8.51 -8.93
N ILE A 163 3.56 8.66 -8.65
CA ILE A 163 2.53 8.84 -9.68
C ILE A 163 2.81 10.09 -10.52
N ALA A 164 3.15 11.20 -9.87
CA ALA A 164 3.52 12.42 -10.58
C ALA A 164 4.78 12.20 -11.44
N TYR A 165 5.80 11.54 -10.90
CA TYR A 165 7.02 11.22 -11.64
C TYR A 165 6.76 10.31 -12.86
N ALA A 166 5.94 9.28 -12.69
CA ALA A 166 5.55 8.39 -13.77
C ALA A 166 4.87 9.17 -14.90
N ARG A 167 3.86 9.98 -14.58
CA ARG A 167 3.12 10.79 -15.56
C ARG A 167 4.01 11.82 -16.27
N MET A 168 4.96 12.45 -15.58
CA MET A 168 5.95 13.36 -16.18
C MET A 168 6.87 12.65 -17.17
N ASN A 169 7.01 11.32 -17.06
CA ASN A 169 7.75 10.48 -18.00
C ASN A 169 6.86 9.75 -19.02
N GLY A 170 5.58 10.13 -19.15
CA GLY A 170 4.64 9.50 -20.07
C GLY A 170 4.17 8.09 -19.66
N ILE A 171 4.37 7.71 -18.40
CA ILE A 171 4.00 6.40 -17.86
C ILE A 171 2.65 6.54 -17.15
N VAL A 172 1.64 5.80 -17.62
CA VAL A 172 0.33 5.72 -16.97
C VAL A 172 0.38 4.71 -15.83
N PRO A 173 -0.02 5.08 -14.60
CA PRO A 173 -0.11 4.11 -13.50
C PRO A 173 -1.01 2.92 -13.89
N PRO A 174 -0.66 1.66 -13.55
CA PRO A 174 -1.36 0.47 -14.02
C PRO A 174 -2.86 0.41 -13.71
N TRP A 175 -3.29 1.07 -12.66
CA TRP A 175 -4.71 1.16 -12.25
C TRP A 175 -5.46 2.35 -12.84
N SER A 176 -4.79 3.24 -13.58
CA SER A 176 -5.45 4.38 -14.24
C SER A 176 -5.99 3.94 -15.59
N HIS A 177 -7.30 3.95 -15.74
CA HIS A 177 -7.95 3.75 -17.04
C HIS A 177 -7.97 5.09 -17.79
N ASN A 178 -7.57 5.08 -19.06
CA ASN A 178 -7.72 6.21 -20.00
C ASN A 178 -9.15 6.25 -20.55
#